data_be29b48f1660c15694a4f2c4494d6555
#
_entry.id   be29b48f1660c15694a4f2c4494d6555
#
_cell.length_a   1.000
_cell.length_b   1.000
_cell.length_c   1.000
_cell.angle_alpha   90.00
_cell.angle_beta   90.00
_cell.angle_gamma   90.00
#
_symmetry.space_group_name_H-M   'P 1'
#
loop_
_entity.id
_entity.type
_entity.pdbx_description
1 polymer ?
#
loop_
_entity_poly.entity_id
_entity_poly.type
_entity_poly.pdbx_seq_one_letter_code
_entity_poly.pdbx_strand_id
1 'polypeptide(L)'
;MKILSLLFLFASSLVFADDISCKNLLDHDVRILASSDSENLCEYNDKVIMAVNVASSCGFTYQYEGLEKIYDKYKQKGFIVLGFPSRDFLYQEFKDEDKTKEFCKTTYDVSFPLYATSKVRGDRANSFYKNLAKNSGEEPSWNFSKYLISKNGDIELIPHTTNPDSPEVMKKIEALL
;
A
#
# COMPACT_ATOMS: atom_id res chain seq x y z
N MET A 1 45.13 -43.20 -32.42
CA MET A 1 44.80 -41.79 -32.05
C MET A 1 43.39 -41.77 -31.48
N LYS A 2 43.28 -41.67 -30.15
CA LYS A 2 41.96 -41.56 -29.46
C LYS A 2 41.73 -40.10 -29.12
N ILE A 3 40.72 -39.51 -29.72
CA ILE A 3 40.30 -38.13 -29.46
C ILE A 3 39.39 -38.17 -28.24
N LEU A 4 39.84 -37.59 -27.13
CA LEU A 4 39.08 -37.44 -25.89
C LEU A 4 38.24 -36.16 -25.98
N SER A 5 36.92 -36.30 -26.17
CA SER A 5 36.00 -35.17 -26.24
C SER A 5 35.64 -34.74 -24.82
N LEU A 6 36.06 -33.56 -24.40
CA LEU A 6 35.78 -32.97 -23.09
C LEU A 6 34.46 -32.19 -23.18
N LEU A 7 33.40 -32.75 -22.61
CA LEU A 7 32.11 -32.03 -22.44
C LEU A 7 32.27 -31.04 -21.29
N PHE A 8 32.23 -29.74 -21.60
CA PHE A 8 32.05 -28.69 -20.61
C PHE A 8 30.57 -28.56 -20.27
N LEU A 9 30.18 -29.00 -19.09
CA LEU A 9 28.87 -28.69 -18.50
C LEU A 9 28.89 -27.24 -17.98
N PHE A 10 28.21 -26.34 -18.69
CA PHE A 10 27.89 -25.01 -18.15
C PHE A 10 26.74 -25.18 -17.13
N ALA A 11 27.07 -25.14 -15.86
CA ALA A 11 26.08 -24.97 -14.80
C ALA A 11 25.64 -23.51 -14.77
N SER A 12 24.48 -23.21 -15.37
CA SER A 12 23.81 -21.92 -15.21
C SER A 12 23.31 -21.82 -13.76
N SER A 13 24.05 -21.13 -12.90
CA SER A 13 23.56 -20.70 -11.60
C SER A 13 22.49 -19.63 -11.84
N LEU A 14 21.21 -19.99 -11.67
CA LEU A 14 20.13 -19.05 -11.50
C LEU A 14 20.39 -18.30 -10.18
N VAL A 15 20.95 -17.10 -10.28
CA VAL A 15 20.99 -16.14 -9.18
C VAL A 15 19.55 -15.67 -9.02
N PHE A 16 18.85 -16.22 -8.03
CA PHE A 16 17.64 -15.58 -7.51
C PHE A 16 18.09 -14.24 -6.94
N ALA A 17 17.75 -13.15 -7.61
CA ALA A 17 17.83 -11.84 -7.01
C ALA A 17 16.85 -11.83 -5.82
N ASP A 18 17.36 -12.06 -4.62
CA ASP A 18 16.64 -11.86 -3.37
C ASP A 18 16.20 -10.40 -3.37
N ASP A 19 14.91 -10.17 -3.44
CA ASP A 19 14.33 -8.83 -3.55
C ASP A 19 14.55 -8.06 -2.24
N ILE A 20 15.69 -7.38 -2.18
CA ILE A 20 16.15 -6.61 -1.02
C ILE A 20 15.12 -5.51 -0.66
N SER A 21 14.33 -5.04 -1.62
CA SER A 21 13.35 -3.96 -1.41
C SER A 21 12.15 -4.43 -0.59
N CYS A 22 11.67 -5.64 -0.79
CA CYS A 22 10.57 -6.19 -0.02
C CYS A 22 10.91 -6.30 1.47
N LYS A 23 12.02 -6.94 1.83
CA LYS A 23 12.43 -7.22 3.21
C LYS A 23 12.55 -5.97 4.08
N ASN A 24 12.83 -4.81 3.50
CA ASN A 24 13.06 -3.59 4.26
C ASN A 24 11.82 -2.70 4.42
N LEU A 25 10.90 -2.71 3.46
CA LEU A 25 9.75 -1.80 3.45
C LEU A 25 8.40 -2.52 3.57
N LEU A 26 8.22 -3.61 2.86
CA LEU A 26 6.93 -4.30 2.70
C LEU A 26 6.82 -5.61 3.49
N ASP A 27 7.87 -6.08 4.17
CA ASP A 27 7.83 -7.34 4.95
C ASP A 27 7.05 -7.14 6.27
N HIS A 28 5.75 -6.98 6.11
CA HIS A 28 4.81 -6.81 7.21
C HIS A 28 3.57 -7.66 6.97
N ASP A 29 3.27 -8.53 7.94
CA ASP A 29 2.00 -9.23 8.00
C ASP A 29 0.92 -8.28 8.52
N VAL A 30 -0.11 -8.08 7.73
CA VAL A 30 -1.23 -7.20 8.06
C VAL A 30 -2.54 -7.96 8.03
N ARG A 31 -3.37 -7.81 9.07
CA ARG A 31 -4.67 -8.46 9.14
C ARG A 31 -5.66 -7.76 8.21
N ILE A 32 -6.41 -8.54 7.46
CA ILE A 32 -7.48 -8.07 6.57
C ILE A 32 -8.65 -7.51 7.41
N LEU A 33 -9.27 -6.43 6.96
CA LEU A 33 -10.40 -5.77 7.63
C LEU A 33 -11.56 -6.75 7.87
N ALA A 34 -12.04 -6.81 9.11
CA ALA A 34 -13.13 -7.69 9.53
C ALA A 34 -12.89 -9.16 9.13
N SER A 35 -11.65 -9.65 9.30
CA SER A 35 -11.24 -11.04 9.10
C SER A 35 -10.23 -11.45 10.15
N SER A 36 -10.06 -12.77 10.37
CA SER A 36 -8.92 -13.35 11.08
C SER A 36 -7.69 -13.55 10.21
N ASP A 37 -7.85 -13.44 8.89
CA ASP A 37 -6.79 -13.69 7.93
C ASP A 37 -5.82 -12.51 7.85
N SER A 38 -4.57 -12.82 7.52
CA SER A 38 -3.52 -11.83 7.30
C SER A 38 -2.84 -12.13 5.96
N GLU A 39 -2.28 -11.10 5.36
CA GLU A 39 -1.41 -11.22 4.20
C GLU A 39 -0.11 -10.46 4.43
N ASN A 40 0.96 -10.85 3.76
CA ASN A 40 2.22 -10.13 3.79
C ASN A 40 2.27 -9.13 2.64
N LEU A 41 2.59 -7.87 2.94
CA LEU A 41 2.61 -6.80 1.94
C LEU A 41 3.69 -7.00 0.86
N CYS A 42 4.62 -7.94 1.04
CA CYS A 42 5.56 -8.35 0.00
C CYS A 42 4.90 -8.86 -1.27
N GLU A 43 3.63 -9.28 -1.22
CA GLU A 43 2.86 -9.64 -2.41
C GLU A 43 2.71 -8.48 -3.42
N TYR A 44 2.98 -7.26 -2.98
CA TYR A 44 2.87 -6.04 -3.79
C TYR A 44 4.21 -5.41 -4.16
N ASN A 45 5.33 -6.11 -3.97
CA ASN A 45 6.68 -5.58 -4.19
C ASN A 45 6.98 -5.15 -5.65
N ASP A 46 6.26 -5.72 -6.61
CA ASP A 46 6.35 -5.42 -8.04
C ASP A 46 5.42 -4.27 -8.49
N LYS A 47 4.67 -3.67 -7.56
CA LYS A 47 3.65 -2.65 -7.83
C LYS A 47 4.06 -1.26 -7.36
N VAL A 48 3.48 -0.26 -8.01
CA VAL A 48 3.37 1.09 -7.44
C VAL A 48 2.25 1.07 -6.42
N ILE A 49 2.54 1.47 -5.17
CA ILE A 49 1.61 1.34 -4.05
C ILE A 49 1.16 2.72 -3.58
N MET A 50 -0.14 2.88 -3.33
CA MET A 50 -0.66 4.00 -2.56
C MET A 50 -1.22 3.48 -1.23
N ALA A 51 -0.45 3.64 -0.15
CA ALA A 51 -0.91 3.34 1.20
C ALA A 51 -1.60 4.57 1.79
N VAL A 52 -2.85 4.43 2.22
CA VAL A 52 -3.67 5.53 2.69
C VAL A 52 -4.36 5.20 4.02
N ASN A 53 -4.24 6.11 5.00
CA ASN A 53 -5.01 5.99 6.22
C ASN A 53 -6.39 6.61 6.05
N VAL A 54 -7.43 5.80 6.23
CA VAL A 54 -8.81 6.14 5.91
C VAL A 54 -9.69 6.25 7.15
N ALA A 55 -10.85 6.91 7.01
CA ALA A 55 -11.86 7.02 8.04
C ALA A 55 -13.26 7.23 7.45
N SER A 56 -14.27 6.59 8.06
CA SER A 56 -15.65 6.58 7.56
C SER A 56 -16.48 7.83 7.89
N SER A 57 -16.05 8.65 8.88
CA SER A 57 -16.80 9.84 9.37
C SER A 57 -15.95 11.11 9.35
N CYS A 58 -15.12 11.28 8.32
CA CYS A 58 -14.22 12.41 8.13
C CYS A 58 -14.76 13.36 7.04
N GLY A 59 -14.43 14.64 7.12
CA GLY A 59 -14.73 15.60 6.04
C GLY A 59 -14.08 15.24 4.70
N PHE A 60 -13.06 14.38 4.71
CA PHE A 60 -12.37 13.90 3.50
C PHE A 60 -12.83 12.50 3.05
N THR A 61 -13.86 11.91 3.66
CA THR A 61 -14.33 10.54 3.34
C THR A 61 -14.75 10.39 1.86
N TYR A 62 -15.19 11.47 1.22
CA TYR A 62 -15.49 11.49 -0.22
C TYR A 62 -14.29 11.06 -1.10
N GLN A 63 -13.06 11.13 -0.58
CA GLN A 63 -11.86 10.71 -1.33
C GLN A 63 -11.83 9.20 -1.63
N TYR A 64 -12.66 8.39 -0.99
CA TYR A 64 -12.82 6.99 -1.38
C TYR A 64 -13.21 6.85 -2.87
N GLU A 65 -14.05 7.74 -3.39
CA GLU A 65 -14.43 7.74 -4.82
C GLU A 65 -13.20 7.91 -5.73
N GLY A 66 -12.33 8.87 -5.38
CA GLY A 66 -11.10 9.12 -6.13
C GLY A 66 -10.08 7.98 -6.01
N LEU A 67 -9.98 7.35 -4.81
CA LEU A 67 -9.12 6.19 -4.60
C LEU A 67 -9.58 5.00 -5.44
N GLU A 68 -10.89 4.69 -5.44
CA GLU A 68 -11.43 3.60 -6.24
C GLU A 68 -11.23 3.86 -7.74
N LYS A 69 -11.48 5.08 -8.19
CA LYS A 69 -11.29 5.49 -9.59
C LYS A 69 -9.85 5.31 -10.09
N ILE A 70 -8.83 5.72 -9.30
CA ILE A 70 -7.43 5.51 -9.70
C ILE A 70 -7.05 4.03 -9.58
N TYR A 71 -7.56 3.32 -8.58
CA TYR A 71 -7.34 1.88 -8.46
C TYR A 71 -7.88 1.15 -9.68
N ASP A 72 -9.13 1.36 -10.06
CA ASP A 72 -9.74 0.72 -11.22
C ASP A 72 -8.99 1.05 -12.52
N LYS A 73 -8.57 2.32 -12.69
CA LYS A 73 -7.83 2.77 -13.88
C LYS A 73 -6.45 2.11 -14.03
N TYR A 74 -5.74 1.87 -12.91
CA TYR A 74 -4.32 1.50 -12.96
C TYR A 74 -4.00 0.11 -12.41
N LYS A 75 -4.93 -0.61 -11.77
CA LYS A 75 -4.68 -1.94 -11.17
C LYS A 75 -4.08 -2.95 -12.16
N GLN A 76 -4.53 -2.94 -13.41
CA GLN A 76 -4.00 -3.83 -14.45
C GLN A 76 -2.65 -3.38 -15.03
N LYS A 77 -2.16 -2.20 -14.60
CA LYS A 77 -0.87 -1.63 -15.01
C LYS A 77 0.20 -1.74 -13.93
N GLY A 78 -0.07 -2.47 -12.84
CA GLY A 78 0.86 -2.65 -11.72
C GLY A 78 0.75 -1.58 -10.64
N PHE A 79 -0.45 -1.05 -10.40
CA PHE A 79 -0.77 -0.14 -9.29
C PHE A 79 -1.69 -0.80 -8.28
N ILE A 80 -1.53 -0.46 -7.00
CA ILE A 80 -2.45 -0.89 -5.95
C ILE A 80 -2.69 0.21 -4.92
N VAL A 81 -3.91 0.27 -4.40
CA VAL A 81 -4.27 1.06 -3.22
C VAL A 81 -4.38 0.12 -2.03
N LEU A 82 -3.79 0.49 -0.90
CA LEU A 82 -3.86 -0.23 0.37
C LEU A 82 -4.47 0.70 1.42
N GLY A 83 -5.68 0.39 1.88
CA GLY A 83 -6.40 1.22 2.84
C GLY A 83 -6.26 0.74 4.28
N PHE A 84 -5.91 1.65 5.17
CA PHE A 84 -5.72 1.39 6.61
C PHE A 84 -6.68 2.24 7.44
N PRO A 85 -7.85 1.71 7.81
CA PRO A 85 -8.77 2.38 8.72
C PRO A 85 -8.07 2.78 10.02
N SER A 86 -8.25 4.04 10.46
CA SER A 86 -7.59 4.53 11.66
C SER A 86 -8.49 5.44 12.50
N ARG A 87 -8.33 5.31 13.82
CA ARG A 87 -9.01 6.15 14.81
C ARG A 87 -8.10 7.23 15.41
N ASP A 88 -6.91 7.46 14.84
CA ASP A 88 -5.95 8.42 15.38
C ASP A 88 -6.39 9.86 15.28
N PHE A 89 -7.22 10.18 14.30
CA PHE A 89 -7.68 11.53 14.06
C PHE A 89 -9.15 11.70 14.51
N LEU A 90 -9.33 12.17 15.73
CA LEU A 90 -10.61 12.47 16.37
C LEU A 90 -11.61 11.28 16.37
N TYR A 91 -11.10 10.04 16.36
CA TYR A 91 -11.94 8.83 16.36
C TYR A 91 -12.97 8.78 15.22
N GLN A 92 -12.64 9.34 14.05
CA GLN A 92 -13.52 9.44 12.90
C GLN A 92 -13.70 8.13 12.12
N GLU A 93 -13.14 7.02 12.60
CA GLU A 93 -13.44 5.67 12.09
C GLU A 93 -14.33 4.91 13.07
N PHE A 94 -15.20 4.01 12.56
CA PHE A 94 -16.02 3.14 13.40
C PHE A 94 -15.13 2.30 14.31
N LYS A 95 -15.67 1.93 15.47
CA LYS A 95 -15.01 1.01 16.39
C LYS A 95 -15.15 -0.44 15.91
N ASP A 96 -16.22 -0.72 15.19
CA ASP A 96 -16.61 -2.01 14.67
C ASP A 96 -16.14 -2.13 13.20
N GLU A 97 -15.27 -3.09 12.94
CA GLU A 97 -14.67 -3.30 11.61
C GLU A 97 -15.68 -3.81 10.58
N ASP A 98 -16.70 -4.58 10.99
CA ASP A 98 -17.76 -5.03 10.09
C ASP A 98 -18.54 -3.83 9.55
N LYS A 99 -18.81 -2.83 10.39
CA LYS A 99 -19.44 -1.57 9.97
C LYS A 99 -18.55 -0.77 9.02
N THR A 100 -17.25 -0.73 9.28
CA THR A 100 -16.31 -0.08 8.37
C THR A 100 -16.32 -0.76 7.00
N LYS A 101 -16.23 -2.09 6.97
CA LYS A 101 -16.26 -2.90 5.75
C LYS A 101 -17.56 -2.71 4.96
N GLU A 102 -18.71 -2.79 5.65
CA GLU A 102 -20.02 -2.57 5.05
C GLU A 102 -20.13 -1.15 4.46
N PHE A 103 -19.75 -0.13 5.24
CA PHE A 103 -19.78 1.26 4.79
C PHE A 103 -18.93 1.49 3.54
N CYS A 104 -17.69 1.03 3.54
CA CYS A 104 -16.79 1.17 2.39
C CYS A 104 -17.38 0.49 1.14
N LYS A 105 -17.96 -0.71 1.31
CA LYS A 105 -18.54 -1.46 0.20
C LYS A 105 -19.84 -0.84 -0.31
N THR A 106 -20.77 -0.49 0.58
CA THR A 106 -22.11 -0.06 0.17
C THR A 106 -22.17 1.40 -0.26
N THR A 107 -21.32 2.26 0.30
CA THR A 107 -21.34 3.71 0.01
C THR A 107 -20.41 4.10 -1.13
N TYR A 108 -19.24 3.48 -1.22
CA TYR A 108 -18.19 3.85 -2.17
C TYR A 108 -17.76 2.72 -3.12
N ASP A 109 -18.39 1.53 -2.99
CA ASP A 109 -18.05 0.32 -3.76
C ASP A 109 -16.56 -0.03 -3.74
N VAL A 110 -15.87 0.25 -2.61
CA VAL A 110 -14.45 0.01 -2.45
C VAL A 110 -14.10 -1.43 -2.79
N SER A 111 -13.17 -1.60 -3.72
CA SER A 111 -12.68 -2.90 -4.18
C SER A 111 -11.20 -3.15 -3.94
N PHE A 112 -10.44 -2.11 -3.57
CA PHE A 112 -9.05 -2.27 -3.16
C PHE A 112 -8.92 -2.85 -1.74
N PRO A 113 -7.76 -3.47 -1.40
CA PRO A 113 -7.52 -4.06 -0.08
C PRO A 113 -7.70 -3.07 1.07
N LEU A 114 -8.44 -3.50 2.09
CA LEU A 114 -8.61 -2.80 3.36
C LEU A 114 -8.10 -3.69 4.50
N TYR A 115 -7.32 -3.09 5.39
CA TYR A 115 -6.72 -3.78 6.53
C TYR A 115 -7.39 -3.44 7.86
N ALA A 116 -7.06 -4.21 8.88
CA ALA A 116 -7.57 -4.02 10.22
C ALA A 116 -7.35 -2.59 10.73
N THR A 117 -8.31 -2.07 11.48
CA THR A 117 -8.20 -0.77 12.12
C THR A 117 -6.96 -0.72 12.99
N SER A 118 -6.08 0.23 12.72
CA SER A 118 -4.80 0.33 13.41
C SER A 118 -4.39 1.77 13.69
N LYS A 119 -3.34 1.93 14.51
CA LYS A 119 -2.64 3.20 14.67
C LYS A 119 -1.71 3.43 13.50
N VAL A 120 -1.66 4.67 13.01
CA VAL A 120 -0.87 5.07 11.83
C VAL A 120 0.14 6.18 12.12
N ARG A 121 0.22 6.64 13.38
CA ARG A 121 1.17 7.68 13.81
C ARG A 121 1.67 7.46 15.23
N GLY A 122 2.81 8.09 15.55
CA GLY A 122 3.46 8.04 16.84
C GLY A 122 3.96 6.65 17.24
N ASP A 123 4.39 6.51 18.47
CA ASP A 123 5.05 5.29 18.98
C ASP A 123 4.19 4.02 18.88
N ARG A 124 2.88 4.17 18.82
CA ARG A 124 1.93 3.06 18.72
C ARG A 124 1.47 2.75 17.29
N ALA A 125 2.01 3.43 16.28
CA ALA A 125 1.73 3.10 14.89
C ALA A 125 2.04 1.63 14.60
N ASN A 126 1.30 1.01 13.68
CA ASN A 126 1.64 -0.32 13.21
C ASN A 126 3.04 -0.33 12.56
N SER A 127 3.66 -1.50 12.44
CA SER A 127 5.05 -1.63 11.97
C SER A 127 5.26 -1.07 10.57
N PHE A 128 4.29 -1.25 9.66
CA PHE A 128 4.36 -0.73 8.31
C PHE A 128 4.35 0.81 8.28
N TYR A 129 3.42 1.46 9.00
CA TYR A 129 3.38 2.92 9.08
C TYR A 129 4.59 3.54 9.79
N LYS A 130 5.16 2.86 10.82
CA LYS A 130 6.44 3.26 11.40
C LYS A 130 7.56 3.26 10.35
N ASN A 131 7.56 2.23 9.52
CA ASN A 131 8.56 2.08 8.47
C ASN A 131 8.39 3.13 7.37
N LEU A 132 7.15 3.41 6.95
CA LEU A 132 6.84 4.50 6.02
C LEU A 132 7.30 5.86 6.56
N ALA A 133 6.95 6.19 7.79
CA ALA A 133 7.34 7.46 8.44
C ALA A 133 8.87 7.58 8.57
N LYS A 134 9.55 6.50 8.94
CA LYS A 134 11.01 6.49 9.05
C LYS A 134 11.70 6.75 7.72
N ASN A 135 11.20 6.14 6.63
CA ASN A 135 11.85 6.21 5.32
C ASN A 135 11.47 7.49 4.54
N SER A 136 10.26 8.02 4.73
CA SER A 136 9.84 9.31 4.13
C SER A 136 10.26 10.53 4.95
N GLY A 137 10.52 10.35 6.25
CA GLY A 137 10.77 11.44 7.19
C GLY A 137 9.48 12.14 7.68
N GLU A 138 8.29 11.67 7.30
CA GLU A 138 7.02 12.32 7.59
C GLU A 138 5.96 11.31 8.06
N GLU A 139 5.14 11.72 9.06
CA GLU A 139 3.97 10.96 9.51
C GLU A 139 2.67 11.52 8.89
N PRO A 140 1.58 10.69 8.83
CA PRO A 140 0.28 11.18 8.45
C PRO A 140 -0.17 12.36 9.33
N SER A 141 -0.51 13.48 8.71
CA SER A 141 -0.98 14.68 9.42
C SER A 141 -2.49 14.65 9.71
N TRP A 142 -3.25 13.89 8.92
CA TRP A 142 -4.71 13.71 9.05
C TRP A 142 -5.18 12.43 8.37
N ASN A 143 -6.49 12.09 8.50
CA ASN A 143 -7.13 11.05 7.70
C ASN A 143 -6.97 11.37 6.20
N PHE A 144 -6.80 10.35 5.37
CA PHE A 144 -6.54 10.46 3.93
C PHE A 144 -5.19 11.08 3.56
N SER A 145 -4.17 11.04 4.44
CA SER A 145 -2.78 11.16 4.03
C SER A 145 -2.37 9.90 3.24
N LYS A 146 -1.61 10.08 2.15
CA LYS A 146 -1.29 8.99 1.23
C LYS A 146 0.22 8.89 1.05
N TYR A 147 0.79 7.70 1.23
CA TYR A 147 2.15 7.41 0.81
C TYR A 147 2.12 6.79 -0.58
N LEU A 148 2.71 7.46 -1.56
CA LEU A 148 2.96 6.91 -2.89
C LEU A 148 4.35 6.28 -2.89
N ILE A 149 4.40 4.97 -3.18
CA ILE A 149 5.61 4.15 -3.08
C ILE A 149 5.94 3.62 -4.47
N SER A 150 7.15 3.92 -4.95
CA SER A 150 7.65 3.38 -6.22
C SER A 150 8.04 1.91 -6.11
N LYS A 151 8.19 1.21 -7.23
CA LYS A 151 8.72 -0.17 -7.29
C LYS A 151 10.14 -0.28 -6.73
N ASN A 152 10.88 0.81 -6.67
CA ASN A 152 12.24 0.86 -6.11
C ASN A 152 12.24 1.17 -4.61
N GLY A 153 11.07 1.41 -3.99
CA GLY A 153 10.95 1.74 -2.58
C GLY A 153 11.07 3.23 -2.24
N ASP A 154 11.11 4.12 -3.24
CA ASP A 154 11.04 5.57 -2.99
C ASP A 154 9.64 5.95 -2.50
N ILE A 155 9.56 6.82 -1.50
CA ILE A 155 8.30 7.18 -0.84
C ILE A 155 8.07 8.68 -0.91
N GLU A 156 6.87 9.07 -1.34
CA GLU A 156 6.37 10.45 -1.27
C GLU A 156 5.08 10.50 -0.45
N LEU A 157 5.02 11.39 0.57
CA LEU A 157 3.80 11.66 1.31
C LEU A 157 2.96 12.72 0.60
N ILE A 158 1.80 12.34 0.10
CA ILE A 158 0.80 13.23 -0.50
C ILE A 158 -0.16 13.71 0.59
N PRO A 159 -0.33 15.02 0.80
CA PRO A 159 -1.19 15.57 1.84
C PRO A 159 -2.64 15.09 1.74
N HIS A 160 -3.32 15.02 2.88
CA HIS A 160 -4.74 14.68 2.97
C HIS A 160 -5.65 15.62 2.18
N THR A 161 -5.27 16.87 1.99
CA THR A 161 -6.01 17.89 1.23
C THR A 161 -5.97 17.67 -0.30
N THR A 162 -5.01 16.87 -0.78
CA THR A 162 -4.86 16.58 -2.22
C THR A 162 -5.75 15.40 -2.60
N ASN A 163 -6.65 15.61 -3.56
CA ASN A 163 -7.50 14.53 -4.06
C ASN A 163 -6.67 13.45 -4.77
N PRO A 164 -6.92 12.16 -4.50
CA PRO A 164 -6.13 11.07 -5.08
C PRO A 164 -6.25 10.98 -6.61
N ASP A 165 -7.37 11.42 -7.19
CA ASP A 165 -7.61 11.43 -8.63
C ASP A 165 -7.33 12.79 -9.29
N SER A 166 -6.61 13.68 -8.59
CA SER A 166 -6.16 14.95 -9.19
C SER A 166 -5.19 14.69 -10.35
N PRO A 167 -5.14 15.59 -11.38
CA PRO A 167 -4.21 15.44 -12.51
C PRO A 167 -2.74 15.31 -12.06
N GLU A 168 -2.36 16.01 -10.99
CA GLU A 168 -1.02 15.94 -10.42
C GLU A 168 -0.70 14.54 -9.90
N VAL A 169 -1.58 13.97 -9.07
CA VAL A 169 -1.38 12.64 -8.48
C VAL A 169 -1.40 11.56 -9.55
N MET A 170 -2.35 11.64 -10.50
CA MET A 170 -2.40 10.69 -11.61
C MET A 170 -1.12 10.72 -12.46
N LYS A 171 -0.57 11.92 -12.73
CA LYS A 171 0.71 12.05 -13.45
C LYS A 171 1.88 11.41 -12.68
N LYS A 172 1.93 11.56 -11.34
CA LYS A 172 2.94 10.89 -10.50
C LYS A 172 2.82 9.37 -10.58
N ILE A 173 1.59 8.84 -10.48
CA ILE A 173 1.35 7.39 -10.63
C ILE A 173 1.82 6.92 -12.01
N GLU A 174 1.41 7.60 -13.08
CA GLU A 174 1.77 7.24 -14.46
C GLU A 174 3.28 7.27 -14.72
N ALA A 175 4.02 8.14 -14.03
CA ALA A 175 5.47 8.21 -14.15
C ALA A 175 6.21 7.06 -13.43
N LEU A 176 5.54 6.35 -12.50
CA LEU A 176 6.11 5.25 -11.74
C LEU A 176 5.73 3.86 -12.28
N LEU A 177 4.71 3.78 -13.14
CA LEU A 177 4.21 2.54 -13.74
C LEU A 177 5.15 2.02 -14.85
#